data_efec2b2595d6fd72a27bf0dc9c630a6b
#
_entry.id   efec2b2595d6fd72a27bf0dc9c630a6b
#
_cell.length_a   1.000
_cell.length_b   1.000
_cell.length_c   1.000
_cell.angle_alpha   90.00
_cell.angle_beta   90.00
_cell.angle_gamma   90.00
#
_symmetry.space_group_name_H-M   'P 1'
#
loop_
_entity.id
_entity.type
_entity.pdbx_description
1 polymer ?
#
loop_
_entity_poly.entity_id
_entity_poly.type
_entity_poly.pdbx_seq_one_letter_code
_entity_poly.pdbx_strand_id
1 'polypeptide(L)'
;MLIFALILLGVLLNAVAQLMLKAGMSQIGHFEFSLTNAVPIGLKVMANPPIIGGLFMYVMSVVVWLLVLSRVQVSFAYPMLSIGYIVNAVAANYLFGEPLTSMRMLGIFIIIAGVYLVAQSGGQTSIG
;
A
#
# COMPACT_ATOMS: atom_id res chain seq x y z
N MET A 1 1.18 8.71 20.55
CA MET A 1 -0.06 8.02 20.12
C MET A 1 -0.61 8.56 18.83
N LEU A 2 -0.66 9.90 18.68
CA LEU A 2 -1.14 10.49 17.44
C LEU A 2 -0.31 10.04 16.23
N ILE A 3 1.01 9.93 16.40
CA ILE A 3 1.90 9.50 15.31
C ILE A 3 1.55 8.10 14.84
N PHE A 4 1.34 7.16 15.78
CA PHE A 4 0.97 5.80 15.39
C PHE A 4 -0.40 5.77 14.70
N ALA A 5 -1.34 6.59 15.15
CA ALA A 5 -2.64 6.69 14.51
C ALA A 5 -2.51 7.20 13.08
N LEU A 6 -1.65 8.21 12.86
CA LEU A 6 -1.41 8.74 11.52
C LEU A 6 -0.71 7.71 10.63
N ILE A 7 0.25 6.98 11.17
CA ILE A 7 0.92 5.92 10.42
C ILE A 7 -0.09 4.86 9.98
N LEU A 8 -0.92 4.40 10.91
CA LEU A 8 -1.93 3.40 10.58
C LEU A 8 -2.93 3.92 9.56
N LEU A 9 -3.37 5.17 9.71
CA LEU A 9 -4.30 5.77 8.75
C LEU A 9 -3.67 5.82 7.36
N GLY A 10 -2.44 6.31 7.26
CA GLY A 10 -1.74 6.38 5.99
C GLY A 10 -1.53 5.01 5.36
N VAL A 11 -1.13 4.03 6.18
CA VAL A 11 -0.91 2.68 5.71
C VAL A 11 -2.22 2.06 5.21
N LEU A 12 -3.31 2.23 5.97
CA LEU A 12 -4.59 1.68 5.58
C LEU A 12 -5.14 2.35 4.32
N LEU A 13 -5.02 3.67 4.21
CA LEU A 13 -5.42 4.37 3.00
C LEU A 13 -4.63 3.87 1.78
N ASN A 14 -3.34 3.69 1.95
CA ASN A 14 -2.49 3.16 0.87
C ASN A 14 -2.93 1.75 0.51
N ALA A 15 -3.19 0.91 1.50
CA ALA A 15 -3.60 -0.47 1.26
C ALA A 15 -4.93 -0.53 0.51
N VAL A 16 -5.91 0.27 0.92
CA VAL A 16 -7.20 0.32 0.23
C VAL A 16 -7.00 0.82 -1.19
N ALA A 17 -6.17 1.86 -1.38
CA ALA A 17 -5.89 2.39 -2.71
C ALA A 17 -5.30 1.30 -3.62
N GLN A 18 -4.34 0.53 -3.11
CA GLN A 18 -3.71 -0.53 -3.88
C GLN A 18 -4.72 -1.60 -4.28
N LEU A 19 -5.61 -1.97 -3.36
CA LEU A 19 -6.64 -2.96 -3.67
C LEU A 19 -7.62 -2.45 -4.71
N MET A 20 -8.00 -1.19 -4.64
CA MET A 20 -8.89 -0.58 -5.63
C MET A 20 -8.23 -0.51 -7.00
N LEU A 21 -6.93 -0.16 -7.04
CA LEU A 21 -6.19 -0.12 -8.29
C LEU A 21 -6.09 -1.52 -8.90
N LYS A 22 -5.83 -2.52 -8.07
CA LYS A 22 -5.78 -3.91 -8.52
C LYS A 22 -7.13 -4.36 -9.06
N ALA A 23 -8.21 -4.03 -8.37
CA ALA A 23 -9.55 -4.38 -8.80
C ALA A 23 -9.87 -3.75 -10.15
N GLY A 24 -9.50 -2.48 -10.32
CA GLY A 24 -9.72 -1.78 -11.58
C GLY A 24 -8.93 -2.39 -12.73
N MET A 25 -7.67 -2.72 -12.48
CA MET A 25 -6.84 -3.35 -13.51
C MET A 25 -7.34 -4.74 -13.86
N SER A 26 -7.90 -5.47 -12.88
CA SER A 26 -8.49 -6.77 -13.14
C SER A 26 -9.72 -6.66 -14.06
N GLN A 27 -10.48 -5.58 -13.94
CA GLN A 27 -11.62 -5.32 -14.82
C GLN A 27 -11.18 -5.02 -16.25
N ILE A 28 -10.05 -4.31 -16.41
CA ILE A 28 -9.50 -4.02 -17.72
C ILE A 28 -9.01 -5.30 -18.40
N GLY A 29 -8.46 -6.21 -17.59
CA GLY A 29 -8.02 -7.50 -18.06
C GLY A 29 -6.59 -7.48 -18.61
N HIS A 30 -6.24 -8.58 -19.27
CA HIS A 30 -4.89 -8.76 -19.80
C HIS A 30 -4.72 -8.00 -21.10
N PHE A 31 -3.56 -7.39 -21.29
CA PHE A 31 -3.21 -6.69 -22.51
C PHE A 31 -1.70 -6.72 -22.72
N GLU A 32 -1.27 -6.52 -23.95
CA GLU A 32 0.14 -6.48 -24.28
C GLU A 32 0.68 -5.06 -24.10
N PHE A 33 1.90 -4.98 -23.57
CA PHE A 33 2.58 -3.70 -23.45
C PHE A 33 3.15 -3.29 -24.80
N SER A 34 2.43 -2.43 -25.50
CA SER A 34 2.89 -1.91 -26.78
C SER A 34 2.41 -0.48 -26.94
N LEU A 35 3.07 0.26 -27.83
CA LEU A 35 2.68 1.64 -28.09
C LEU A 35 1.29 1.73 -28.70
N THR A 36 0.90 0.72 -29.50
CA THR A 36 -0.41 0.70 -30.10
C THR A 36 -1.53 0.54 -29.08
N ASN A 37 -1.23 -0.09 -27.93
CA ASN A 37 -2.20 -0.27 -26.84
C ASN A 37 -2.19 0.88 -25.84
N ALA A 38 -1.18 1.75 -25.88
CA ALA A 38 -0.98 2.76 -24.85
C ALA A 38 -2.17 3.70 -24.71
N VAL A 39 -2.69 4.22 -25.83
CA VAL A 39 -3.79 5.17 -25.78
C VAL A 39 -5.12 4.49 -25.41
N PRO A 40 -5.52 3.37 -26.05
CA PRO A 40 -6.76 2.71 -25.65
C PRO A 40 -6.76 2.24 -24.21
N ILE A 41 -5.66 1.66 -23.73
CA ILE A 41 -5.56 1.19 -22.35
C ILE A 41 -5.56 2.39 -21.39
N GLY A 42 -4.85 3.45 -21.73
CA GLY A 42 -4.84 4.66 -20.92
C GLY A 42 -6.23 5.25 -20.76
N LEU A 43 -7.04 5.27 -21.83
CA LEU A 43 -8.41 5.76 -21.75
C LEU A 43 -9.27 4.86 -20.86
N LYS A 44 -9.10 3.55 -20.95
CA LYS A 44 -9.83 2.62 -20.10
C LYS A 44 -9.46 2.81 -18.63
N VAL A 45 -8.17 2.99 -18.35
CA VAL A 45 -7.69 3.23 -16.99
C VAL A 45 -8.30 4.50 -16.43
N MET A 46 -8.29 5.58 -17.21
CA MET A 46 -8.81 6.87 -16.76
C MET A 46 -10.33 6.86 -16.58
N ALA A 47 -11.03 5.96 -17.27
CA ALA A 47 -12.48 5.87 -17.17
C ALA A 47 -12.95 4.84 -16.16
N ASN A 48 -12.06 4.08 -15.55
CA ASN A 48 -12.41 2.99 -14.64
C ASN A 48 -12.69 3.53 -13.24
N PRO A 49 -13.91 3.37 -12.70
CA PRO A 49 -14.25 3.92 -11.38
C PRO A 49 -13.36 3.41 -10.24
N PRO A 50 -13.08 2.11 -10.11
CA PRO A 50 -12.17 1.66 -9.05
C PRO A 50 -10.77 2.27 -9.15
N ILE A 51 -10.26 2.49 -10.36
CA ILE A 51 -8.94 3.10 -10.54
C ILE A 51 -8.99 4.56 -10.10
N ILE A 52 -10.02 5.30 -10.51
CA ILE A 52 -10.17 6.69 -10.13
C ILE A 52 -10.28 6.80 -8.60
N GLY A 53 -11.11 5.96 -7.99
CA GLY A 53 -11.26 5.93 -6.54
C GLY A 53 -9.96 5.57 -5.84
N GLY A 54 -9.23 4.59 -6.39
CA GLY A 54 -7.95 4.17 -5.84
C GLY A 54 -6.91 5.27 -5.90
N LEU A 55 -6.85 6.00 -7.01
CA LEU A 55 -5.93 7.13 -7.14
C LEU A 55 -6.27 8.23 -6.15
N PHE A 56 -7.55 8.51 -5.95
CA PHE A 56 -7.98 9.49 -4.96
C PHE A 56 -7.53 9.07 -3.56
N MET A 57 -7.77 7.82 -3.19
CA MET A 57 -7.34 7.29 -1.89
C MET A 57 -5.83 7.34 -1.75
N TYR A 58 -5.12 7.07 -2.84
CA TYR A 58 -3.67 7.12 -2.83
C TYR A 58 -3.17 8.54 -2.55
N VAL A 59 -3.75 9.54 -3.20
CA VAL A 59 -3.38 10.93 -2.97
C VAL A 59 -3.63 11.29 -1.50
N MET A 60 -4.76 10.88 -0.95
CA MET A 60 -5.05 11.11 0.47
C MET A 60 -4.01 10.45 1.37
N SER A 61 -3.59 9.24 1.01
CA SER A 61 -2.58 8.54 1.80
C SER A 61 -1.24 9.27 1.76
N VAL A 62 -0.89 9.86 0.61
CA VAL A 62 0.35 10.63 0.48
C VAL A 62 0.31 11.84 1.39
N VAL A 63 -0.82 12.55 1.45
CA VAL A 63 -0.96 13.71 2.33
C VAL A 63 -0.74 13.30 3.78
N VAL A 64 -1.41 12.24 4.23
CA VAL A 64 -1.23 11.72 5.59
C VAL A 64 0.22 11.31 5.81
N TRP A 65 0.82 10.66 4.83
CA TRP A 65 2.21 10.19 4.93
C TRP A 65 3.20 11.34 5.07
N LEU A 66 2.96 12.44 4.35
CA LEU A 66 3.80 13.63 4.49
C LEU A 66 3.72 14.19 5.92
N LEU A 67 2.53 14.14 6.52
CA LEU A 67 2.39 14.56 7.91
C LEU A 67 3.19 13.65 8.83
N VAL A 68 3.18 12.34 8.57
CA VAL A 68 3.98 11.39 9.35
C VAL A 68 5.47 11.70 9.21
N LEU A 69 5.94 11.90 7.97
CA LEU A 69 7.36 12.16 7.72
C LEU A 69 7.83 13.46 8.32
N SER A 70 6.91 14.40 8.58
CA SER A 70 7.28 15.65 9.26
C SER A 70 7.63 15.43 10.74
N ARG A 71 7.30 14.26 11.28
CA ARG A 71 7.45 13.98 12.71
C ARG A 71 8.36 12.81 13.04
N VAL A 72 8.57 11.88 12.09
CA VAL A 72 9.34 10.68 12.36
C VAL A 72 10.44 10.50 11.32
N GLN A 73 11.44 9.70 11.71
CA GLN A 73 12.54 9.38 10.81
C GLN A 73 12.08 8.45 9.70
N VAL A 74 12.66 8.62 8.52
CA VAL A 74 12.35 7.77 7.37
C VAL A 74 12.64 6.30 7.69
N SER A 75 13.74 6.04 8.40
CA SER A 75 14.12 4.67 8.75
C SER A 75 13.13 4.00 9.69
N PHE A 76 12.33 4.78 10.41
CA PHE A 76 11.23 4.24 11.22
C PHE A 76 9.95 4.13 10.40
N ALA A 77 9.63 5.16 9.62
CA ALA A 77 8.34 5.26 8.94
C ALA A 77 8.18 4.22 7.83
N TYR A 78 9.21 4.03 7.01
CA TYR A 78 9.08 3.15 5.85
C TYR A 78 8.93 1.68 6.21
N PRO A 79 9.68 1.11 7.17
CA PRO A 79 9.38 -0.26 7.60
C PRO A 79 7.94 -0.44 8.09
N MET A 80 7.35 0.59 8.68
CA MET A 80 5.97 0.51 9.13
C MET A 80 4.99 0.36 7.96
N LEU A 81 5.35 0.77 6.75
CA LEU A 81 4.55 0.51 5.56
C LEU A 81 4.38 -0.98 5.29
N SER A 82 5.26 -1.81 5.82
CA SER A 82 5.12 -3.26 5.68
C SER A 82 3.84 -3.79 6.30
N ILE A 83 3.25 -3.06 7.24
CA ILE A 83 1.93 -3.40 7.76
C ILE A 83 0.90 -3.39 6.63
N GLY A 84 0.99 -2.39 5.76
CA GLY A 84 0.13 -2.31 4.57
C GLY A 84 0.36 -3.48 3.62
N TYR A 85 1.62 -3.89 3.46
CA TYR A 85 1.92 -5.07 2.65
C TYR A 85 1.22 -6.32 3.21
N ILE A 86 1.27 -6.50 4.53
CA ILE A 86 0.61 -7.65 5.16
C ILE A 86 -0.90 -7.58 4.95
N VAL A 87 -1.49 -6.41 5.15
CA VAL A 87 -2.92 -6.20 4.92
C VAL A 87 -3.26 -6.53 3.46
N ASN A 88 -2.46 -6.04 2.52
CA ASN A 88 -2.69 -6.29 1.10
C ASN A 88 -2.56 -7.77 0.76
N ALA A 89 -1.58 -8.46 1.33
CA ALA A 89 -1.39 -9.87 1.04
C ALA A 89 -2.59 -10.71 1.51
N VAL A 90 -3.07 -10.43 2.72
CA VAL A 90 -4.22 -11.15 3.28
C VAL A 90 -5.49 -10.79 2.50
N ALA A 91 -5.70 -9.52 2.23
CA ALA A 91 -6.88 -9.08 1.49
C ALA A 91 -6.88 -9.60 0.06
N ALA A 92 -5.72 -9.61 -0.60
CA ALA A 92 -5.63 -10.12 -1.96
C ALA A 92 -5.95 -11.61 -2.02
N ASN A 93 -5.49 -12.38 -1.02
CA ASN A 93 -5.86 -13.78 -0.93
C ASN A 93 -7.37 -13.95 -0.79
N TYR A 94 -7.99 -13.12 0.03
CA TYR A 94 -9.42 -13.22 0.31
C TYR A 94 -10.27 -12.72 -0.86
N LEU A 95 -9.90 -11.57 -1.43
CA LEU A 95 -10.73 -10.89 -2.43
C LEU A 95 -10.44 -11.36 -3.86
N PHE A 96 -9.20 -11.68 -4.17
CA PHE A 96 -8.80 -12.00 -5.54
C PHE A 96 -8.35 -13.44 -5.70
N GLY A 97 -8.35 -14.21 -4.62
CA GLY A 97 -7.92 -15.60 -4.66
C GLY A 97 -6.43 -15.78 -4.91
N GLU A 98 -5.63 -14.76 -4.65
CA GLU A 98 -4.19 -14.88 -4.81
C GLU A 98 -3.62 -15.83 -3.76
N PRO A 99 -2.72 -16.75 -4.14
CA PRO A 99 -2.25 -17.76 -3.20
C PRO A 99 -1.31 -17.19 -2.14
N LEU A 100 -1.50 -17.61 -0.90
CA LEU A 100 -0.54 -17.39 0.17
C LEU A 100 0.27 -18.65 0.32
N THR A 101 1.37 -18.73 -0.44
CA THR A 101 2.24 -19.90 -0.40
C THR A 101 2.99 -19.94 0.93
N SER A 102 3.57 -21.11 1.24
CA SER A 102 4.38 -21.25 2.45
C SER A 102 5.52 -20.24 2.47
N MET A 103 6.13 -20.01 1.31
CA MET A 103 7.22 -19.05 1.19
C MET A 103 6.75 -17.64 1.53
N ARG A 104 5.57 -17.25 1.03
CA ARG A 104 5.00 -15.93 1.33
C ARG A 104 4.66 -15.80 2.79
N MET A 105 4.09 -16.84 3.38
CA MET A 105 3.76 -16.81 4.82
C MET A 105 5.02 -16.64 5.65
N LEU A 106 6.08 -17.35 5.30
CA LEU A 106 7.36 -17.23 6.00
C LEU A 106 7.89 -15.80 5.89
N GLY A 107 7.86 -15.22 4.69
CA GLY A 107 8.29 -13.84 4.48
C GLY A 107 7.48 -12.85 5.30
N ILE A 108 6.16 -13.05 5.38
CA ILE A 108 5.29 -12.18 6.17
C ILE A 108 5.66 -12.24 7.65
N PHE A 109 5.92 -13.43 8.19
CA PHE A 109 6.35 -13.57 9.58
C PHE A 109 7.67 -12.84 9.83
N ILE A 110 8.61 -12.92 8.89
CA ILE A 110 9.89 -12.22 9.00
C ILE A 110 9.66 -10.70 8.96
N ILE A 111 8.76 -10.22 8.12
CA ILE A 111 8.41 -8.81 8.06
C ILE A 111 7.83 -8.36 9.40
N ILE A 112 6.93 -9.14 9.97
CA ILE A 112 6.33 -8.81 11.28
C ILE A 112 7.42 -8.68 12.34
N ALA A 113 8.36 -9.62 12.36
CA ALA A 113 9.46 -9.57 13.31
C ALA A 113 10.31 -8.31 13.11
N GLY A 114 10.61 -7.96 11.85
CA GLY A 114 11.37 -6.76 11.53
C GLY A 114 10.65 -5.49 11.94
N VAL A 115 9.35 -5.39 11.68
CA VAL A 115 8.54 -4.23 12.08
C VAL A 115 8.52 -4.10 13.59
N TYR A 116 8.38 -5.22 14.29
CA TYR A 116 8.40 -5.20 15.74
C TYR A 116 9.72 -4.62 16.28
N LEU A 117 10.85 -5.06 15.72
CA LEU A 117 12.15 -4.56 16.13
C LEU A 117 12.29 -3.06 15.87
N VAL A 118 11.83 -2.60 14.71
CA VAL A 118 11.87 -1.18 14.38
C VAL A 118 11.00 -0.38 15.35
N ALA A 119 9.82 -0.89 15.67
CA ALA A 119 8.93 -0.22 16.62
C ALA A 119 9.56 -0.12 18.01
N GLN A 120 10.29 -1.16 18.42
CA GLN A 120 10.99 -1.15 19.71
C GLN A 120 12.14 -0.15 19.74
N SER A 121 12.70 0.18 18.59
CA SER A 121 13.76 1.18 18.53
C SER A 121 13.26 2.59 18.87
N GLY A 122 11.93 2.80 18.83
CA GLY A 122 11.34 4.06 19.21
C GLY A 122 11.68 5.23 18.30
N GLY A 123 11.98 5.00 17.06
CA GLY A 123 12.53 5.97 16.13
C GLY A 123 11.64 7.13 15.73
N GLN A 124 10.82 7.63 16.62
CA GLN A 124 9.99 8.79 16.34
C GLN A 124 10.74 10.08 16.64
N THR A 125 10.25 11.17 16.11
CA THR A 125 10.66 12.53 16.39
C THR A 125 12.11 12.81 16.06
N SER A 126 12.43 12.72 14.81
CA SER A 126 13.75 13.15 14.37
C SER A 126 13.89 14.67 14.39
N ILE A 127 12.79 15.37 14.38
CA ILE A 127 12.81 16.82 14.20
C ILE A 127 12.50 17.51 15.52
N GLY A 128 12.39 16.79 16.50
CA GLY A 128 12.29 17.26 17.88
C GLY A 128 11.35 18.33 18.14
#